data_d243c516fb8592a63f5d2e59ca227e95
#
_entry.id   d243c516fb8592a63f5d2e59ca227e95
#
_cell.length_a   1.000
_cell.length_b   1.000
_cell.length_c   1.000
_cell.angle_alpha   90.00
_cell.angle_beta   90.00
_cell.angle_gamma   90.00
#
_symmetry.space_group_name_H-M   'P 1'
#
loop_
_entity.id
_entity.type
_entity.pdbx_description
1 polymer ?
#
loop_
_entity_poly.entity_id
_entity_poly.type
_entity_poly.pdbx_seq_one_letter_code
_entity_poly.pdbx_strand_id
1 'polypeptide(L)'
;ITSCATGIAHTYMAAEAIKKECKKRGYECKVEMQGALGIENKLSEKDIKTADLIVFANDVGISKAERFDAYKEKIVRHTPHQVIQKPDIIFETLQ
;
A
#
# COMPACT_ATOMS: atom_id res chain seq x y z
N ILE A 1 1.32 -0.06 1.29
CA ILE A 1 1.96 -1.33 1.67
C ILE A 1 1.14 -2.49 1.13
N THR A 2 1.78 -3.41 0.44
CA THR A 2 1.12 -4.60 -0.08
C THR A 2 1.67 -5.85 0.61
N SER A 3 0.78 -6.77 0.95
CA SER A 3 1.15 -8.06 1.54
C SER A 3 0.06 -9.09 1.27
N CYS A 4 0.43 -10.28 0.84
CA CYS A 4 -0.54 -11.31 0.48
C CYS A 4 -0.09 -12.69 0.97
N ALA A 5 -1.03 -13.45 1.55
CA ALA A 5 -0.77 -14.79 2.06
C ALA A 5 -0.47 -15.80 0.97
N THR A 6 -1.05 -15.62 -0.22
CA THR A 6 -0.99 -16.62 -1.30
C THR A 6 0.22 -16.46 -2.21
N GLY A 7 1.10 -15.52 -1.92
CA GLY A 7 2.38 -15.46 -2.57
C GLY A 7 2.80 -14.10 -3.09
N ILE A 8 3.95 -14.10 -3.73
CA ILE A 8 4.66 -12.92 -4.19
C ILE A 8 3.90 -12.22 -5.32
N ALA A 9 3.28 -12.99 -6.22
CA ALA A 9 2.65 -12.45 -7.42
C ALA A 9 1.58 -11.39 -7.12
N HIS A 10 0.67 -11.68 -6.18
CA HIS A 10 -0.41 -10.74 -5.83
C HIS A 10 0.14 -9.48 -5.17
N THR A 11 1.19 -9.60 -4.37
CA THR A 11 1.85 -8.46 -3.76
C THR A 11 2.41 -7.51 -4.82
N TYR A 12 3.11 -8.05 -5.81
CA TYR A 12 3.66 -7.25 -6.90
C TYR A 12 2.57 -6.68 -7.80
N MET A 13 1.54 -7.46 -8.11
CA MET A 13 0.43 -6.99 -8.94
C MET A 13 -0.30 -5.83 -8.29
N ALA A 14 -0.56 -5.91 -6.99
CA ALA A 14 -1.18 -4.83 -6.24
C ALA A 14 -0.28 -3.59 -6.22
N ALA A 15 1.02 -3.77 -6.00
CA ALA A 15 1.97 -2.66 -6.01
C ALA A 15 2.00 -1.95 -7.35
N GLU A 16 2.04 -2.71 -8.45
CA GLU A 16 2.03 -2.14 -9.79
C GLU A 16 0.73 -1.40 -10.09
N ALA A 17 -0.41 -1.96 -9.66
CA ALA A 17 -1.70 -1.33 -9.85
C ALA A 17 -1.76 0.02 -9.11
N ILE A 18 -1.24 0.08 -7.89
CA ILE A 18 -1.19 1.32 -7.10
C ILE A 18 -0.28 2.35 -7.78
N LYS A 19 0.91 1.95 -8.19
CA LYS A 19 1.86 2.84 -8.87
C LYS A 19 1.27 3.42 -10.14
N LYS A 20 0.61 2.59 -10.93
CA LYS A 20 0.00 2.99 -12.19
C LYS A 20 -1.12 3.99 -11.96
N GLU A 21 -1.97 3.75 -10.97
CA GLU A 21 -3.06 4.65 -10.63
C GLU A 21 -2.55 5.99 -10.12
N CYS A 22 -1.53 5.99 -9.28
CA CYS A 22 -0.89 7.21 -8.80
C CYS A 22 -0.31 8.03 -9.94
N LYS A 23 0.37 7.38 -10.86
CA LYS A 23 0.96 8.04 -12.02
C LYS A 23 -0.12 8.67 -12.90
N LYS A 24 -1.22 7.95 -13.11
CA LYS A 24 -2.37 8.44 -13.89
C LYS A 24 -2.95 9.73 -13.29
N ARG A 25 -2.93 9.84 -11.97
CA ARG A 25 -3.49 11.00 -11.24
C ARG A 25 -2.45 12.09 -10.94
N GLY A 26 -1.18 11.87 -11.31
CA GLY A 26 -0.11 12.83 -11.06
C GLY A 26 0.39 12.85 -9.62
N TYR A 27 0.20 11.78 -8.87
CA TYR A 27 0.68 11.65 -7.49
C TYR A 27 2.01 10.93 -7.42
N GLU A 28 2.87 11.33 -6.49
CA GLU A 28 4.05 10.57 -6.14
C GLU A 28 3.66 9.37 -5.28
N CYS A 29 4.28 8.23 -5.54
CA CYS A 29 3.93 7.00 -4.88
C CYS A 29 5.16 6.21 -4.48
N LYS A 30 5.18 5.74 -3.23
CA LYS A 30 6.18 4.78 -2.75
C LYS A 30 5.42 3.57 -2.22
N VAL A 31 5.79 2.39 -2.66
CA VAL A 31 5.12 1.15 -2.28
C VAL A 31 6.11 0.21 -1.59
N GLU A 32 5.83 -0.11 -0.34
CA GLU A 32 6.55 -1.15 0.39
C GLU A 32 5.85 -2.47 0.14
N MET A 33 6.61 -3.48 -0.25
CA MET A 33 6.09 -4.82 -0.51
C MET A 33 6.59 -5.77 0.57
N GLN A 34 5.69 -6.47 1.24
CA GLN A 34 6.01 -7.46 2.26
C GLN A 34 5.58 -8.84 1.76
N GLY A 35 6.54 -9.68 1.48
CA GLY A 35 6.28 -11.00 0.94
C GLY A 35 7.18 -12.06 1.55
N ALA A 36 7.17 -13.26 0.97
CA ALA A 36 7.95 -14.40 1.43
C ALA A 36 9.47 -14.12 1.44
N LEU A 37 9.93 -13.21 0.61
CA LEU A 37 11.34 -12.84 0.51
C LEU A 37 11.73 -11.68 1.45
N GLY A 38 10.80 -11.20 2.25
CA GLY A 38 11.04 -10.11 3.18
C GLY A 38 10.38 -8.80 2.75
N ILE A 39 10.91 -7.69 3.26
CA ILE A 39 10.38 -6.36 2.98
C ILE A 39 11.21 -5.71 1.87
N GLU A 40 10.54 -5.30 0.81
CA GLU A 40 11.17 -4.57 -0.29
C GLU A 40 10.67 -3.12 -0.30
N ASN A 41 11.56 -2.20 -0.61
CA ASN A 41 11.27 -0.76 -0.66
C ASN A 41 10.63 -0.23 0.63
N LYS A 42 11.22 -0.59 1.76
CA LYS A 42 10.71 -0.21 3.08
C LYS A 42 10.50 1.29 3.18
N LEU A 43 9.32 1.70 3.62
CA LEU A 43 9.00 3.10 3.85
C LEU A 43 9.75 3.63 5.06
N SER A 44 10.39 4.79 4.91
CA SER A 44 11.05 5.47 6.01
C SER A 44 10.03 6.21 6.86
N GLU A 45 10.43 6.60 8.07
CA GLU A 45 9.60 7.43 8.93
C GLU A 45 9.21 8.73 8.24
N LYS A 46 10.13 9.32 7.50
CA LYS A 46 9.87 10.53 6.72
C LYS A 46 8.80 10.32 5.65
N ASP A 47 8.88 9.20 4.95
CA ASP A 47 7.89 8.86 3.92
C ASP A 47 6.49 8.75 4.51
N ILE A 48 6.37 8.12 5.67
CA ILE A 48 5.10 7.93 6.36
C ILE A 48 4.56 9.27 6.86
N LYS A 49 5.41 10.07 7.47
CA LYS A 49 5.05 11.37 8.03
C LYS A 49 4.55 12.34 6.97
N THR A 50 5.17 12.35 5.80
CA THR A 50 4.85 13.29 4.73
C THR A 50 3.75 12.80 3.79
N ALA A 51 3.32 11.56 3.92
CA ALA A 51 2.27 11.01 3.08
C ALA A 51 0.92 11.67 3.37
N ASP A 52 0.18 11.97 2.31
CA ASP A 52 -1.19 12.46 2.43
C ASP A 52 -2.18 11.31 2.61
N LEU A 53 -1.83 10.14 2.09
CA LEU A 53 -2.64 8.94 2.15
C LEU A 53 -1.74 7.74 2.35
N ILE A 54 -2.13 6.86 3.26
CA ILE A 54 -1.43 5.60 3.51
C ILE A 54 -2.40 4.47 3.16
N VAL A 55 -1.97 3.57 2.28
CA VAL A 55 -2.79 2.46 1.81
C VAL A 55 -2.23 1.14 2.30
N PHE A 56 -3.07 0.36 2.96
CA PHE A 56 -2.78 -1.03 3.32
C PHE A 56 -3.57 -1.94 2.39
N ALA A 57 -2.87 -2.52 1.42
CA ALA A 57 -3.44 -3.51 0.51
C ALA A 57 -2.92 -4.88 0.93
N ASN A 58 -3.53 -5.45 1.95
CA ASN A 58 -3.05 -6.68 2.57
C ASN A 58 -4.21 -7.60 2.95
N ASP A 59 -3.94 -8.91 2.92
CA ASP A 59 -4.83 -9.93 3.46
C ASP A 59 -4.19 -10.71 4.61
N VAL A 60 -2.95 -10.37 4.95
CA VAL A 60 -2.23 -10.87 6.13
C VAL A 60 -1.75 -9.69 6.95
N GLY A 61 -1.35 -9.93 8.18
CA GLY A 61 -0.82 -8.90 9.05
C GLY A 61 0.41 -8.23 8.46
N ILE A 62 0.55 -6.92 8.69
CA ILE A 62 1.68 -6.14 8.21
C ILE A 62 2.75 -6.09 9.29
N SER A 63 3.99 -6.45 8.92
CA SER A 63 5.14 -6.35 9.79
C SER A 63 5.46 -4.88 10.07
N LYS A 64 5.86 -4.59 11.31
CA LYS A 64 6.23 -3.24 11.74
C LYS A 64 5.10 -2.23 11.55
N ALA A 65 3.87 -2.66 11.78
CA ALA A 65 2.69 -1.82 11.64
C ALA A 65 2.66 -0.66 12.66
N GLU A 66 3.40 -0.79 13.76
CA GLU A 66 3.49 0.24 14.78
C GLU A 66 4.03 1.58 14.27
N ARG A 67 4.76 1.56 13.16
CA ARG A 67 5.22 2.80 12.51
C ARG A 67 4.08 3.72 12.11
N PHE A 68 2.90 3.17 11.94
CA PHE A 68 1.73 3.90 11.43
C PHE A 68 0.76 4.32 12.53
N ASP A 69 1.06 4.00 13.79
CA ASP A 69 0.13 4.25 14.88
C ASP A 69 -0.25 5.73 15.04
N ALA A 70 0.69 6.63 14.79
CA ALA A 70 0.44 8.07 14.89
C ALA A 70 -0.32 8.63 13.68
N TYR A 71 -0.53 7.83 12.64
CA TYR A 71 -1.09 8.28 11.35
C TYR A 71 -2.33 7.49 10.94
N LYS A 72 -3.03 6.89 11.88
CA LYS A 72 -4.18 6.02 11.60
C LYS A 72 -5.28 6.69 10.79
N GLU A 73 -5.46 7.97 10.96
CA GLU A 73 -6.47 8.75 10.24
C GLU A 73 -6.19 8.88 8.74
N LYS A 74 -4.94 8.64 8.33
CA LYS A 74 -4.55 8.68 6.92
C LYS A 74 -4.64 7.32 6.26
N ILE A 75 -4.92 6.26 7.01
CA ILE A 75 -4.86 4.89 6.51
C ILE A 75 -6.19 4.48 5.89
N VAL A 76 -6.12 3.95 4.67
CA VAL A 76 -7.22 3.24 4.05
C VAL A 76 -6.81 1.78 3.89
N ARG A 77 -7.76 0.87 4.06
CA ARG A 77 -7.50 -0.56 4.06
C ARG A 77 -8.28 -1.26 2.98
N HIS A 78 -7.58 -2.05 2.18
CA HIS A 78 -8.15 -2.87 1.12
C HIS A 78 -7.37 -4.18 1.04
N THR A 79 -7.93 -5.17 0.36
CA THR A 79 -7.18 -6.39 0.06
C THR A 79 -6.37 -6.18 -1.21
N PRO A 80 -5.28 -6.96 -1.41
CA PRO A 80 -4.54 -6.89 -2.67
C PRO A 80 -5.44 -7.16 -3.89
N HIS A 81 -6.34 -8.10 -3.75
CA HIS A 81 -7.27 -8.48 -4.81
C HIS A 81 -8.17 -7.32 -5.23
N GLN A 82 -8.72 -6.58 -4.25
CA GLN A 82 -9.55 -5.41 -4.53
C GLN A 82 -8.78 -4.33 -5.28
N VAL A 83 -7.54 -4.09 -4.88
CA VAL A 83 -6.68 -3.07 -5.50
C VAL A 83 -6.31 -3.47 -6.93
N ILE A 84 -6.06 -4.76 -7.17
CA ILE A 84 -5.75 -5.26 -8.51
C ILE A 84 -6.95 -5.09 -9.44
N GLN A 85 -8.14 -5.42 -8.97
CA GLN A 85 -9.36 -5.32 -9.78
C GLN A 85 -9.79 -3.88 -10.05
N LYS A 86 -9.66 -3.02 -9.04
CA LYS A 86 -10.13 -1.63 -9.13
C LYS A 86 -9.20 -0.71 -8.37
N PRO A 87 -8.05 -0.34 -8.98
CA PRO A 87 -7.04 0.46 -8.29
C PRO A 87 -7.54 1.82 -7.79
N ASP A 88 -8.51 2.41 -8.43
CA ASP A 88 -9.05 3.72 -8.06
C ASP A 88 -9.77 3.71 -6.71
N ILE A 89 -10.09 2.53 -6.17
CA ILE A 89 -10.73 2.40 -4.86
C ILE A 89 -9.90 3.05 -3.74
N ILE A 90 -8.57 3.08 -3.88
CA ILE A 90 -7.70 3.64 -2.86
C ILE A 90 -7.87 5.16 -2.69
N PHE A 91 -8.41 5.83 -3.69
CA PHE A 91 -8.60 7.27 -3.68
C PHE A 91 -10.04 7.72 -3.42
N GLU A 92 -10.94 6.79 -3.18
CA GLU A 92 -12.37 7.14 -2.97
C GLU A 92 -12.56 8.06 -1.76
N THR A 93 -11.74 7.91 -0.72
CA THR A 93 -11.83 8.72 0.49
C THR A 93 -11.30 10.14 0.33
N LEU A 94 -10.59 10.42 -0.77
CA LEU A 94 -10.04 11.75 -1.05
C LEU A 94 -10.99 12.65 -1.84
N GLN A 95 -12.12 12.13 -2.22
CA GLN A 95 -13.10 12.85 -3.02
C GLN A 95 -14.09 13.60 -2.17
#